data_1d94d15c192522df04997c7c7987c886
#
_entry.id   1d94d15c192522df04997c7c7987c886
#
_cell.length_a   1.000
_cell.length_b   1.000
_cell.length_c   1.000
_cell.angle_alpha   90.00
_cell.angle_beta   90.00
_cell.angle_gamma   90.00
#
_symmetry.space_group_name_H-M   'P 1'
#
loop_
_entity.id
_entity.type
_entity.pdbx_description
1 polymer ?
#
loop_
_entity_poly.entity_id
_entity_poly.type
_entity_poly.pdbx_seq_one_letter_code
_entity_poly.pdbx_strand_id
1 'polypeptide(L)'
;MVNNKGSASGLEWRVKLNDGSTEILVPETNFFRRIGLRLWGSVSELVLSCQSFFKKAWELGVDDPRKFIHCLKVGLALIVVSLFYYMRPLYDGVGGNAMWAVMTVVVVFEFTVGSTLYKCINRIVGTSLAGVLAIGVHWVASKSGEKLEPVILGASVFLLVISATFSRFIPTIKARFDYGAMIFILTFSLVSVSGYRVDKLFDLAQQRLSTIAIGTALCLLVSMLICPVWAGKDLHDLIIRNMDKLADSLDGGIAEYFTDNSNMDDQDEKDCRKKLQGYKCILNSKATEDSLVKVDPRTKLLSMNFP
;
A
#
# COMPACT_ATOMS: atom_id res chain seq x y z
N MET A 1 -46.47 -41.78 37.00
CA MET A 1 -45.95 -41.13 35.78
C MET A 1 -44.46 -41.32 35.77
N VAL A 2 -43.98 -42.28 35.02
CA VAL A 2 -42.55 -42.64 34.93
C VAL A 2 -41.97 -41.92 33.72
N ASN A 3 -40.99 -41.07 33.96
CA ASN A 3 -40.33 -40.32 32.95
C ASN A 3 -39.06 -41.09 32.52
N ASN A 4 -39.12 -41.74 31.40
CA ASN A 4 -38.06 -42.56 30.85
C ASN A 4 -37.12 -41.72 29.98
N LYS A 5 -36.03 -41.23 30.56
CA LYS A 5 -34.91 -40.63 29.81
C LYS A 5 -34.01 -41.76 29.34
N GLY A 6 -34.07 -42.04 28.05
CA GLY A 6 -33.17 -42.97 27.38
C GLY A 6 -31.73 -42.52 27.48
N SER A 7 -30.95 -43.20 28.28
CA SER A 7 -29.50 -43.11 28.35
C SER A 7 -28.89 -43.93 27.24
N ALA A 8 -28.13 -43.31 26.34
CA ALA A 8 -27.29 -44.02 25.35
C ALA A 8 -26.22 -44.81 26.10
N SER A 9 -26.38 -46.15 26.10
CA SER A 9 -25.45 -47.09 26.74
C SER A 9 -24.15 -47.14 25.91
N GLY A 10 -23.16 -46.40 26.31
CA GLY A 10 -21.76 -46.67 25.97
C GLY A 10 -21.33 -47.92 26.73
N LEU A 11 -20.81 -48.93 26.03
CA LEU A 11 -20.19 -50.10 26.66
C LEU A 11 -19.03 -49.65 27.52
N GLU A 12 -19.24 -49.62 28.85
CA GLU A 12 -18.17 -49.42 29.81
C GLU A 12 -17.49 -50.76 30.12
N TRP A 13 -16.24 -50.91 29.68
CA TRP A 13 -15.42 -52.04 30.05
C TRP A 13 -14.85 -51.86 31.44
N ARG A 14 -15.30 -52.68 32.44
CA ARG A 14 -14.80 -52.73 33.79
C ARG A 14 -13.92 -53.95 33.97
N VAL A 15 -12.66 -53.72 34.31
CA VAL A 15 -11.74 -54.80 34.66
C VAL A 15 -11.65 -54.87 36.19
N LYS A 16 -11.96 -56.07 36.73
CA LYS A 16 -11.74 -56.38 38.13
C LYS A 16 -10.29 -56.75 38.35
N LEU A 17 -9.56 -55.95 39.08
CA LEU A 17 -8.24 -56.34 39.57
C LEU A 17 -8.37 -57.29 40.75
N ASN A 18 -7.35 -58.12 40.97
CA ASN A 18 -7.27 -59.15 41.98
C ASN A 18 -7.33 -58.57 43.43
N ASP A 19 -7.34 -57.27 43.57
CA ASP A 19 -7.36 -56.52 44.82
C ASP A 19 -8.74 -55.90 45.13
N GLY A 20 -9.78 -56.37 44.45
CA GLY A 20 -11.17 -55.95 44.73
C GLY A 20 -11.57 -54.58 44.16
N SER A 21 -10.66 -53.79 43.61
CA SER A 21 -10.93 -52.51 42.99
C SER A 21 -11.34 -52.66 41.50
N THR A 22 -12.32 -51.86 41.11
CA THR A 22 -12.78 -51.79 39.70
C THR A 22 -12.24 -50.53 39.06
N GLU A 23 -11.33 -50.65 38.12
CA GLU A 23 -10.93 -49.52 37.24
C GLU A 23 -11.80 -49.52 35.97
N ILE A 24 -12.23 -48.32 35.61
CA ILE A 24 -12.98 -48.09 34.37
C ILE A 24 -11.92 -47.77 33.31
N LEU A 25 -11.77 -48.63 32.32
CA LEU A 25 -10.98 -48.38 31.12
C LEU A 25 -11.69 -47.29 30.29
N VAL A 26 -11.26 -46.05 30.46
CA VAL A 26 -11.64 -45.00 29.52
C VAL A 26 -10.89 -45.26 28.21
N PRO A 27 -11.59 -45.45 27.07
CA PRO A 27 -10.90 -45.63 25.81
C PRO A 27 -10.03 -44.37 25.55
N GLU A 28 -8.73 -44.56 25.42
CA GLU A 28 -7.85 -43.50 24.98
C GLU A 28 -8.39 -42.93 23.67
N THR A 29 -8.90 -41.73 23.71
CA THR A 29 -9.33 -41.03 22.50
C THR A 29 -8.13 -40.91 21.61
N ASN A 30 -8.13 -41.64 20.49
CA ASN A 30 -7.04 -41.75 19.54
C ASN A 30 -6.37 -40.40 19.33
N PHE A 31 -5.09 -40.34 19.55
CA PHE A 31 -4.22 -39.15 19.37
C PHE A 31 -4.52 -38.43 18.02
N PHE A 32 -4.74 -39.24 16.97
CA PHE A 32 -5.17 -38.77 15.65
C PHE A 32 -6.53 -38.03 15.64
N ARG A 33 -7.49 -38.44 16.47
CA ARG A 33 -8.78 -37.77 16.57
C ARG A 33 -8.65 -36.41 17.28
N ARG A 34 -7.78 -36.28 18.27
CA ARG A 34 -7.49 -35.00 18.92
C ARG A 34 -6.78 -34.04 18.01
N ILE A 35 -5.81 -34.53 17.22
CA ILE A 35 -5.14 -33.70 16.21
C ILE A 35 -6.13 -33.29 15.12
N GLY A 36 -6.96 -34.21 14.63
CA GLY A 36 -7.98 -33.92 13.63
C GLY A 36 -8.98 -32.85 14.10
N LEU A 37 -9.46 -32.94 15.35
CA LEU A 37 -10.37 -31.96 15.93
C LEU A 37 -9.71 -30.60 16.14
N ARG A 38 -8.43 -30.53 16.52
CA ARG A 38 -7.68 -29.28 16.64
C ARG A 38 -7.43 -28.65 15.28
N LEU A 39 -7.03 -29.44 14.29
CA LEU A 39 -6.83 -28.96 12.92
C LEU A 39 -8.16 -28.48 12.32
N TRP A 40 -9.25 -29.22 12.54
CA TRP A 40 -10.58 -28.82 12.08
C TRP A 40 -11.04 -27.51 12.75
N GLY A 41 -10.80 -27.34 14.07
CA GLY A 41 -11.06 -26.10 14.78
C GLY A 41 -10.26 -24.93 14.19
N SER A 42 -8.95 -25.10 13.97
CA SER A 42 -8.12 -24.06 13.37
C SER A 42 -8.52 -23.73 11.93
N VAL A 43 -8.89 -24.71 11.13
CA VAL A 43 -9.38 -24.49 9.77
C VAL A 43 -10.73 -23.78 9.77
N SER A 44 -11.65 -24.17 10.66
CA SER A 44 -12.95 -23.48 10.78
C SER A 44 -12.82 -22.04 11.25
N GLU A 45 -11.93 -21.73 12.18
CA GLU A 45 -11.62 -20.36 12.58
C GLU A 45 -11.01 -19.53 11.44
N LEU A 46 -10.11 -20.13 10.65
CA LEU A 46 -9.54 -19.51 9.45
C LEU A 46 -10.64 -19.20 8.41
N VAL A 47 -11.55 -20.15 8.15
CA VAL A 47 -12.66 -19.96 7.21
C VAL A 47 -13.61 -18.88 7.69
N LEU A 48 -13.96 -18.85 8.97
CA LEU A 48 -14.81 -17.82 9.56
C LEU A 48 -14.12 -16.43 9.52
N SER A 49 -12.82 -16.39 9.79
CA SER A 49 -12.03 -15.17 9.65
C SER A 49 -11.99 -14.67 8.21
N CYS A 50 -11.78 -15.56 7.24
CA CYS A 50 -11.86 -15.22 5.82
C CYS A 50 -13.25 -14.73 5.43
N GLN A 51 -14.32 -15.38 5.86
CA GLN A 51 -15.68 -14.94 5.59
C GLN A 51 -15.97 -13.55 6.15
N SER A 52 -15.55 -13.30 7.38
CA SER A 52 -15.72 -11.97 8.00
C SER A 52 -14.91 -10.90 7.28
N PHE A 53 -13.71 -11.24 6.81
CA PHE A 53 -12.89 -10.35 5.97
C PHE A 53 -13.57 -10.04 4.63
N PHE A 54 -14.05 -11.05 3.93
CA PHE A 54 -14.77 -10.85 2.66
C PHE A 54 -16.05 -10.03 2.83
N LYS A 55 -16.79 -10.26 3.91
CA LYS A 55 -18.00 -9.46 4.22
C LYS A 55 -17.64 -8.00 4.46
N LYS A 56 -16.62 -7.72 5.28
CA LYS A 56 -16.13 -6.35 5.50
C LYS A 56 -15.59 -5.70 4.22
N ALA A 57 -14.87 -6.46 3.39
CA ALA A 57 -14.38 -5.97 2.11
C ALA A 57 -15.52 -5.64 1.14
N TRP A 58 -16.58 -6.45 1.14
CA TRP A 58 -17.78 -6.20 0.35
C TRP A 58 -18.53 -4.95 0.83
N GLU A 59 -18.77 -4.82 2.14
CA GLU A 59 -19.36 -3.63 2.76
C GLU A 59 -18.57 -2.37 2.40
N LEU A 60 -17.23 -2.43 2.51
CA LEU A 60 -16.36 -1.32 2.12
C LEU A 60 -16.45 -0.99 0.62
N GLY A 61 -16.64 -1.98 -0.24
CA GLY A 61 -16.81 -1.79 -1.69
C GLY A 61 -18.15 -1.19 -2.06
N VAL A 62 -19.20 -1.48 -1.31
CA VAL A 62 -20.54 -0.91 -1.48
C VAL A 62 -20.58 0.52 -0.97
N ASP A 63 -19.96 0.80 0.17
CA ASP A 63 -19.90 2.15 0.77
C ASP A 63 -19.08 3.11 -0.10
N ASP A 64 -17.98 2.63 -0.71
CA ASP A 64 -17.07 3.46 -1.51
C ASP A 64 -16.75 2.81 -2.87
N PRO A 65 -17.64 2.92 -3.87
CA PRO A 65 -17.45 2.29 -5.17
C PRO A 65 -16.19 2.78 -5.91
N ARG A 66 -15.66 3.95 -5.55
CA ARG A 66 -14.41 4.50 -6.10
C ARG A 66 -13.19 3.62 -5.78
N LYS A 67 -13.15 3.00 -4.60
CA LYS A 67 -12.08 2.08 -4.20
C LYS A 67 -12.11 0.80 -5.03
N PHE A 68 -13.31 0.26 -5.27
CA PHE A 68 -13.48 -0.89 -6.13
C PHE A 68 -13.05 -0.62 -7.57
N ILE A 69 -13.45 0.52 -8.14
CA ILE A 69 -13.03 0.96 -9.47
C ILE A 69 -11.50 1.11 -9.52
N HIS A 70 -10.85 1.62 -8.47
CA HIS A 70 -9.40 1.71 -8.42
C HIS A 70 -8.74 0.32 -8.50
N CYS A 71 -9.20 -0.66 -7.73
CA CYS A 71 -8.69 -2.04 -7.80
C CYS A 71 -8.84 -2.63 -9.22
N LEU A 72 -9.99 -2.38 -9.86
CA LEU A 72 -10.24 -2.83 -11.24
C LEU A 72 -9.27 -2.19 -12.24
N LYS A 73 -8.98 -0.89 -12.09
CA LYS A 73 -7.99 -0.17 -12.91
C LYS A 73 -6.60 -0.77 -12.79
N VAL A 74 -6.16 -1.03 -11.55
CA VAL A 74 -4.84 -1.64 -11.30
C VAL A 74 -4.78 -3.02 -11.95
N GLY A 75 -5.81 -3.85 -11.77
CA GLY A 75 -5.90 -5.17 -12.39
C GLY A 75 -5.86 -5.09 -13.91
N LEU A 76 -6.62 -4.16 -14.52
CA LEU A 76 -6.62 -3.96 -15.96
C LEU A 76 -5.25 -3.47 -16.47
N ALA A 77 -4.62 -2.52 -15.78
CA ALA A 77 -3.30 -2.04 -16.15
C ALA A 77 -2.26 -3.18 -16.14
N LEU A 78 -2.33 -4.06 -15.15
CA LEU A 78 -1.46 -5.24 -15.06
C LEU A 78 -1.73 -6.23 -16.20
N ILE A 79 -3.00 -6.48 -16.54
CA ILE A 79 -3.37 -7.34 -17.66
C ILE A 79 -2.82 -6.77 -18.98
N VAL A 80 -3.01 -5.47 -19.21
CA VAL A 80 -2.52 -4.81 -20.45
C VAL A 80 -1.02 -4.92 -20.55
N VAL A 81 -0.26 -4.64 -19.46
CA VAL A 81 1.20 -4.78 -19.47
C VAL A 81 1.62 -6.23 -19.69
N SER A 82 0.93 -7.20 -19.08
CA SER A 82 1.20 -8.62 -19.27
C SER A 82 0.93 -9.06 -20.71
N LEU A 83 -0.07 -8.47 -21.36
CA LEU A 83 -0.41 -8.75 -22.75
C LEU A 83 0.71 -8.26 -23.69
N PHE A 84 1.33 -7.10 -23.41
CA PHE A 84 2.53 -6.65 -24.12
C PHE A 84 3.68 -7.66 -24.01
N TYR A 85 3.78 -8.34 -22.88
CA TYR A 85 4.80 -9.37 -22.68
C TYR A 85 4.51 -10.67 -23.44
N TYR A 86 3.23 -11.06 -23.56
CA TYR A 86 2.83 -12.29 -24.27
C TYR A 86 2.83 -12.16 -25.78
N MET A 87 2.73 -10.94 -26.32
CA MET A 87 2.72 -10.71 -27.75
C MET A 87 4.15 -10.62 -28.33
N ARG A 88 4.60 -11.66 -29.03
CA ARG A 88 5.94 -11.76 -29.62
C ARG A 88 6.44 -10.50 -30.35
N PRO A 89 5.67 -9.86 -31.26
CA PRO A 89 6.18 -8.70 -31.97
C PRO A 89 6.48 -7.48 -31.10
N LEU A 90 5.82 -7.36 -29.94
CA LEU A 90 6.13 -6.32 -28.97
C LEU A 90 7.30 -6.70 -28.05
N TYR A 91 7.43 -8.00 -27.74
CA TYR A 91 8.52 -8.53 -26.91
C TYR A 91 9.88 -8.35 -27.56
N ASP A 92 10.00 -8.62 -28.86
CA ASP A 92 11.27 -8.49 -29.61
C ASP A 92 11.77 -7.04 -29.68
N GLY A 93 10.86 -6.05 -29.59
CA GLY A 93 11.21 -4.63 -29.56
C GLY A 93 11.59 -4.07 -28.18
N VAL A 94 11.06 -4.64 -27.10
CA VAL A 94 11.24 -4.12 -25.72
C VAL A 94 12.29 -4.92 -24.92
N GLY A 95 12.73 -6.07 -25.46
CA GLY A 95 13.70 -6.97 -24.81
C GLY A 95 13.12 -7.70 -23.58
N GLY A 96 13.82 -8.72 -23.08
CA GLY A 96 13.40 -9.61 -21.98
C GLY A 96 13.13 -8.97 -20.61
N ASN A 97 13.02 -7.65 -20.52
CA ASN A 97 12.91 -6.88 -19.28
C ASN A 97 11.49 -6.38 -18.94
N ALA A 98 10.45 -6.98 -19.52
CA ALA A 98 9.04 -6.61 -19.26
C ALA A 98 8.65 -6.72 -17.77
N MET A 99 9.37 -7.51 -16.99
CA MET A 99 9.22 -7.58 -15.53
C MET A 99 9.36 -6.19 -14.87
N TRP A 100 10.23 -5.33 -15.40
CA TRP A 100 10.38 -3.96 -14.92
C TRP A 100 9.16 -3.07 -15.23
N ALA A 101 8.48 -3.32 -16.34
CA ALA A 101 7.24 -2.62 -16.65
C ALA A 101 6.12 -3.01 -15.68
N VAL A 102 5.97 -4.30 -15.36
CA VAL A 102 5.00 -4.79 -14.38
C VAL A 102 5.29 -4.18 -13.00
N MET A 103 6.54 -4.23 -12.54
CA MET A 103 6.96 -3.58 -11.28
C MET A 103 6.68 -2.07 -11.28
N THR A 104 6.83 -1.42 -12.43
CA THR A 104 6.52 0.00 -12.57
C THR A 104 5.04 0.26 -12.36
N VAL A 105 4.17 -0.52 -12.99
CA VAL A 105 2.71 -0.38 -12.84
C VAL A 105 2.30 -0.55 -11.38
N VAL A 106 2.76 -1.61 -10.71
CA VAL A 106 2.40 -1.89 -9.30
C VAL A 106 2.80 -0.74 -8.36
N VAL A 107 3.99 -0.17 -8.55
CA VAL A 107 4.54 0.82 -7.62
C VAL A 107 4.06 2.25 -7.90
N VAL A 108 3.78 2.56 -9.17
CA VAL A 108 3.43 3.92 -9.61
C VAL A 108 1.94 4.19 -9.57
N PHE A 109 1.11 3.14 -9.74
CA PHE A 109 -0.34 3.31 -9.81
C PHE A 109 -0.90 3.77 -8.45
N GLU A 110 -1.56 4.93 -8.44
CA GLU A 110 -2.16 5.55 -7.26
C GLU A 110 -3.66 5.81 -7.47
N PHE A 111 -4.34 6.10 -6.36
CA PHE A 111 -5.78 6.34 -6.36
C PHE A 111 -6.17 7.53 -7.23
N THR A 112 -5.42 8.64 -7.15
CA THR A 112 -5.67 9.84 -7.97
C THR A 112 -4.74 9.91 -9.17
N VAL A 113 -5.25 10.48 -10.28
CA VAL A 113 -4.47 10.71 -11.50
C VAL A 113 -3.24 11.57 -11.22
N GLY A 114 -3.40 12.60 -10.39
CA GLY A 114 -2.31 13.50 -10.04
C GLY A 114 -1.20 12.79 -9.25
N SER A 115 -1.53 11.93 -8.27
CA SER A 115 -0.55 11.16 -7.52
C SER A 115 0.21 10.18 -8.42
N THR A 116 -0.50 9.54 -9.36
CA THR A 116 0.09 8.66 -10.37
C THR A 116 1.08 9.44 -11.24
N LEU A 117 0.67 10.59 -11.76
CA LEU A 117 1.54 11.46 -12.59
C LEU A 117 2.79 11.92 -11.82
N TYR A 118 2.61 12.33 -10.57
CA TYR A 118 3.71 12.74 -9.72
C TYR A 118 4.74 11.62 -9.49
N LYS A 119 4.28 10.40 -9.21
CA LYS A 119 5.15 9.23 -9.08
C LYS A 119 5.81 8.86 -10.40
N CYS A 120 5.10 8.96 -11.54
CA CYS A 120 5.66 8.74 -12.87
C CYS A 120 6.85 9.66 -13.14
N ILE A 121 6.67 10.96 -12.93
CA ILE A 121 7.73 11.97 -13.14
C ILE A 121 8.93 11.69 -12.23
N ASN A 122 8.70 11.48 -10.94
CA ASN A 122 9.77 11.17 -9.99
C ASN A 122 10.53 9.89 -10.37
N ARG A 123 9.83 8.87 -10.88
CA ARG A 123 10.45 7.63 -11.32
C ARG A 123 11.32 7.83 -12.55
N ILE A 124 10.81 8.54 -13.56
CA ILE A 124 11.59 8.84 -14.79
C ILE A 124 12.82 9.65 -14.45
N VAL A 125 12.67 10.73 -13.67
CA VAL A 125 13.79 11.60 -13.29
C VAL A 125 14.81 10.85 -12.43
N GLY A 126 14.36 10.10 -11.42
CA GLY A 126 15.25 9.31 -10.56
C GLY A 126 16.04 8.25 -11.34
N THR A 127 15.36 7.54 -12.25
CA THR A 127 16.01 6.51 -13.09
C THR A 127 16.99 7.12 -14.09
N SER A 128 16.62 8.22 -14.75
CA SER A 128 17.50 8.91 -15.72
C SER A 128 18.76 9.44 -15.05
N LEU A 129 18.60 10.11 -13.89
CA LEU A 129 19.73 10.63 -13.13
C LEU A 129 20.65 9.51 -12.66
N ALA A 130 20.09 8.42 -12.15
CA ALA A 130 20.85 7.25 -11.72
C ALA A 130 21.61 6.61 -12.89
N GLY A 131 20.96 6.47 -14.04
CA GLY A 131 21.58 5.91 -15.25
C GLY A 131 22.75 6.73 -15.76
N VAL A 132 22.58 8.06 -15.87
CA VAL A 132 23.65 8.96 -16.29
C VAL A 132 24.84 8.91 -15.35
N LEU A 133 24.59 8.95 -14.02
CA LEU A 133 25.67 8.86 -13.03
C LEU A 133 26.36 7.50 -13.05
N ALA A 134 25.62 6.40 -13.21
CA ALA A 134 26.21 5.06 -13.28
C ALA A 134 27.13 4.92 -14.52
N ILE A 135 26.70 5.43 -15.68
CA ILE A 135 27.53 5.46 -16.90
C ILE A 135 28.78 6.30 -16.67
N GLY A 136 28.64 7.49 -16.06
CA GLY A 136 29.77 8.37 -15.77
C GLY A 136 30.79 7.72 -14.82
N VAL A 137 30.34 7.09 -13.76
CA VAL A 137 31.20 6.36 -12.80
C VAL A 137 31.90 5.19 -13.47
N HIS A 138 31.17 4.42 -14.27
CA HIS A 138 31.77 3.29 -14.99
C HIS A 138 32.82 3.74 -16.01
N TRP A 139 32.59 4.85 -16.71
CA TRP A 139 33.58 5.43 -17.63
C TRP A 139 34.87 5.86 -16.91
N VAL A 140 34.76 6.43 -15.69
CA VAL A 140 35.93 6.77 -14.86
C VAL A 140 36.61 5.50 -14.36
N ALA A 141 35.86 4.52 -13.91
CA ALA A 141 36.39 3.26 -13.39
C ALA A 141 37.16 2.47 -14.47
N SER A 142 36.64 2.39 -15.70
CA SER A 142 37.28 1.69 -16.82
C SER A 142 38.61 2.33 -17.23
N LYS A 143 38.78 3.64 -17.03
CA LYS A 143 40.06 4.33 -17.28
C LYS A 143 41.12 4.14 -16.18
N SER A 144 40.70 3.69 -15.00
CA SER A 144 41.60 3.55 -13.83
C SER A 144 42.31 2.20 -13.76
N GLY A 145 42.01 1.28 -14.67
CA GLY A 145 42.63 -0.05 -14.79
C GLY A 145 41.86 -1.16 -14.05
N GLU A 146 42.00 -2.41 -14.53
CA GLU A 146 41.23 -3.58 -14.12
C GLU A 146 41.23 -3.88 -12.61
N LYS A 147 42.30 -3.56 -11.90
CA LYS A 147 42.38 -3.81 -10.44
C LYS A 147 41.66 -2.77 -9.60
N LEU A 148 41.57 -1.52 -10.07
CA LEU A 148 40.94 -0.42 -9.37
C LEU A 148 39.44 -0.27 -9.71
N GLU A 149 39.01 -0.80 -10.84
CA GLU A 149 37.63 -0.72 -11.31
C GLU A 149 36.61 -1.17 -10.27
N PRO A 150 36.67 -2.38 -9.66
CA PRO A 150 35.69 -2.82 -8.67
C PRO A 150 35.71 -1.98 -7.40
N VAL A 151 36.88 -1.45 -7.02
CA VAL A 151 37.02 -0.59 -5.83
C VAL A 151 36.35 0.76 -6.06
N ILE A 152 36.54 1.36 -7.23
CA ILE A 152 35.91 2.63 -7.62
C ILE A 152 34.39 2.48 -7.70
N LEU A 153 33.91 1.41 -8.33
CA LEU A 153 32.47 1.11 -8.41
C LEU A 153 31.86 0.91 -7.01
N GLY A 154 32.51 0.11 -6.15
CA GLY A 154 32.04 -0.11 -4.79
C GLY A 154 32.03 1.18 -3.95
N ALA A 155 33.11 1.97 -4.02
CA ALA A 155 33.19 3.26 -3.32
C ALA A 155 32.14 4.26 -3.81
N SER A 156 31.87 4.30 -5.12
CA SER A 156 30.86 5.20 -5.69
C SER A 156 29.45 4.82 -5.25
N VAL A 157 29.11 3.50 -5.24
CA VAL A 157 27.83 3.01 -4.71
C VAL A 157 27.69 3.41 -3.25
N PHE A 158 28.70 3.19 -2.43
CA PHE A 158 28.68 3.53 -1.02
C PHE A 158 28.43 5.03 -0.79
N LEU A 159 29.21 5.90 -1.44
CA LEU A 159 29.10 7.35 -1.28
C LEU A 159 27.77 7.90 -1.77
N LEU A 160 27.31 7.47 -2.95
CA LEU A 160 26.05 7.97 -3.52
C LEU A 160 24.82 7.46 -2.74
N VAL A 161 24.84 6.20 -2.28
CA VAL A 161 23.74 5.67 -1.47
C VAL A 161 23.69 6.39 -0.13
N ILE A 162 24.81 6.65 0.54
CA ILE A 162 24.83 7.44 1.79
C ILE A 162 24.28 8.84 1.53
N SER A 163 24.77 9.54 0.51
CA SER A 163 24.33 10.90 0.20
C SER A 163 22.83 10.96 -0.13
N ALA A 164 22.34 10.01 -0.94
CA ALA A 164 20.93 9.93 -1.28
C ALA A 164 20.06 9.56 -0.08
N THR A 165 20.53 8.67 0.80
CA THR A 165 19.82 8.29 2.03
C THR A 165 19.81 9.47 3.00
N PHE A 166 20.94 10.18 3.15
CA PHE A 166 20.99 11.36 4.00
C PHE A 166 20.07 12.48 3.52
N SER A 167 19.98 12.69 2.20
CA SER A 167 19.08 13.70 1.62
C SER A 167 17.61 13.47 2.01
N ARG A 168 17.19 12.23 2.27
CA ARG A 168 15.83 11.89 2.70
C ARG A 168 15.50 12.33 4.12
N PHE A 169 16.48 12.66 4.95
CA PHE A 169 16.24 13.25 6.27
C PHE A 169 15.89 14.74 6.19
N ILE A 170 16.22 15.40 5.08
CA ILE A 170 15.88 16.82 4.88
C ILE A 170 14.37 16.92 4.62
N PRO A 171 13.60 17.67 5.46
CA PRO A 171 12.13 17.71 5.37
C PRO A 171 11.61 18.13 4.00
N THR A 172 12.26 19.11 3.35
CA THR A 172 11.87 19.60 2.03
C THR A 172 12.04 18.56 0.94
N ILE A 173 13.14 17.78 0.97
CA ILE A 173 13.43 16.72 0.01
C ILE A 173 12.50 15.53 0.27
N LYS A 174 12.38 15.11 1.52
CA LYS A 174 11.46 14.06 1.93
C LYS A 174 10.02 14.33 1.48
N ALA A 175 9.56 15.58 1.66
CA ALA A 175 8.21 15.97 1.26
C ALA A 175 7.96 15.83 -0.24
N ARG A 176 8.96 16.04 -1.12
CA ARG A 176 8.77 16.12 -2.58
C ARG A 176 9.41 14.97 -3.37
N PHE A 177 10.57 14.49 -2.93
CA PHE A 177 11.43 13.60 -3.74
C PHE A 177 11.75 12.27 -3.06
N ASP A 178 11.09 11.93 -1.95
CA ASP A 178 11.38 10.69 -1.21
C ASP A 178 11.30 9.44 -2.11
N TYR A 179 10.23 9.36 -2.91
CA TYR A 179 10.06 8.27 -3.87
C TYR A 179 11.14 8.29 -4.97
N GLY A 180 11.45 9.47 -5.52
CA GLY A 180 12.51 9.64 -6.51
C GLY A 180 13.89 9.23 -5.99
N ALA A 181 14.21 9.58 -4.75
CA ALA A 181 15.47 9.20 -4.10
C ALA A 181 15.59 7.68 -3.90
N MET A 182 14.49 7.01 -3.51
CA MET A 182 14.47 5.54 -3.42
C MET A 182 14.74 4.88 -4.78
N ILE A 183 14.07 5.36 -5.83
CA ILE A 183 14.26 4.86 -7.19
C ILE A 183 15.67 5.13 -7.70
N PHE A 184 16.24 6.30 -7.37
CA PHE A 184 17.62 6.63 -7.70
C PHE A 184 18.60 5.64 -7.08
N ILE A 185 18.51 5.38 -5.77
CA ILE A 185 19.36 4.42 -5.05
C ILE A 185 19.25 3.04 -5.69
N LEU A 186 18.02 2.56 -5.90
CA LEU A 186 17.76 1.24 -6.48
C LEU A 186 18.35 1.11 -7.89
N THR A 187 18.11 2.10 -8.75
CA THR A 187 18.56 2.06 -10.14
C THR A 187 20.07 2.19 -10.23
N PHE A 188 20.66 3.13 -9.48
CA PHE A 188 22.10 3.32 -9.46
C PHE A 188 22.83 2.06 -8.98
N SER A 189 22.40 1.47 -7.86
CA SER A 189 22.99 0.24 -7.34
C SER A 189 22.88 -0.93 -8.32
N LEU A 190 21.69 -1.10 -8.93
CA LEU A 190 21.48 -2.18 -9.89
C LEU A 190 22.30 -2.00 -11.17
N VAL A 191 22.37 -0.79 -11.72
CA VAL A 191 23.13 -0.53 -12.94
C VAL A 191 24.62 -0.67 -12.68
N SER A 192 25.11 -0.15 -11.54
CA SER A 192 26.54 -0.24 -11.19
C SER A 192 26.98 -1.69 -10.96
N VAL A 193 26.16 -2.49 -10.26
CA VAL A 193 26.49 -3.91 -10.01
C VAL A 193 26.34 -4.76 -11.29
N SER A 194 25.29 -4.55 -12.07
CA SER A 194 25.08 -5.30 -13.31
C SER A 194 26.08 -4.91 -14.40
N GLY A 195 26.49 -3.65 -14.45
CA GLY A 195 27.39 -3.10 -15.45
C GLY A 195 28.81 -3.68 -15.41
N TYR A 196 29.26 -4.18 -14.25
CA TYR A 196 30.58 -4.81 -14.08
C TYR A 196 30.80 -6.07 -14.95
N ARG A 197 29.70 -6.77 -15.30
CA ARG A 197 29.77 -8.03 -16.08
C ARG A 197 29.24 -7.93 -17.51
N VAL A 198 28.79 -6.77 -17.92
CA VAL A 198 28.11 -6.60 -19.21
C VAL A 198 28.76 -5.48 -20.00
N ASP A 199 29.38 -5.82 -21.15
CA ASP A 199 30.04 -4.87 -22.06
C ASP A 199 29.08 -3.81 -22.65
N LYS A 200 27.77 -3.96 -22.41
CA LYS A 200 26.69 -3.11 -22.94
C LYS A 200 25.91 -2.38 -21.86
N LEU A 201 26.61 -1.66 -21.01
CA LEU A 201 26.01 -0.88 -19.91
C LEU A 201 24.96 0.13 -20.43
N PHE A 202 25.25 0.76 -21.56
CA PHE A 202 24.35 1.73 -22.20
C PHE A 202 23.04 1.08 -22.65
N ASP A 203 23.11 -0.10 -23.26
CA ASP A 203 21.93 -0.86 -23.70
C ASP A 203 21.05 -1.25 -22.49
N LEU A 204 21.66 -1.62 -21.38
CA LEU A 204 20.98 -1.94 -20.14
C LEU A 204 20.24 -0.74 -19.54
N ALA A 205 20.89 0.42 -19.50
CA ALA A 205 20.30 1.66 -19.00
C ALA A 205 19.14 2.13 -19.90
N GLN A 206 19.33 2.04 -21.23
CA GLN A 206 18.31 2.40 -22.21
C GLN A 206 17.10 1.46 -22.15
N GLN A 207 17.29 0.15 -22.06
CA GLN A 207 16.21 -0.82 -21.92
C GLN A 207 15.39 -0.57 -20.65
N ARG A 208 16.04 -0.24 -19.53
CA ARG A 208 15.35 0.12 -18.29
C ARG A 208 14.51 1.39 -18.45
N LEU A 209 15.10 2.42 -19.04
CA LEU A 209 14.37 3.68 -19.25
C LEU A 209 13.17 3.47 -20.17
N SER A 210 13.31 2.70 -21.26
CA SER A 210 12.22 2.37 -22.19
C SER A 210 11.10 1.60 -21.53
N THR A 211 11.41 0.55 -20.75
CA THR A 211 10.40 -0.27 -20.05
C THR A 211 9.66 0.53 -18.98
N ILE A 212 10.35 1.42 -18.27
CA ILE A 212 9.74 2.33 -17.30
C ILE A 212 8.85 3.35 -18.01
N ALA A 213 9.28 3.91 -19.13
CA ALA A 213 8.49 4.85 -19.91
C ALA A 213 7.19 4.20 -20.43
N ILE A 214 7.25 2.97 -20.95
CA ILE A 214 6.07 2.21 -21.38
C ILE A 214 5.16 1.93 -20.19
N GLY A 215 5.69 1.43 -19.07
CA GLY A 215 4.90 1.16 -17.87
C GLY A 215 4.21 2.40 -17.32
N THR A 216 4.90 3.54 -17.25
CA THR A 216 4.33 4.82 -16.79
C THR A 216 3.29 5.37 -17.75
N ALA A 217 3.51 5.28 -19.07
CA ALA A 217 2.54 5.69 -20.09
C ALA A 217 1.24 4.87 -19.97
N LEU A 218 1.34 3.56 -19.82
CA LEU A 218 0.18 2.68 -19.62
C LEU A 218 -0.57 2.99 -18.33
N CYS A 219 0.14 3.25 -17.22
CA CYS A 219 -0.48 3.67 -15.97
C CYS A 219 -1.30 4.95 -16.14
N LEU A 220 -0.73 5.95 -16.82
CA LEU A 220 -1.41 7.23 -17.05
C LEU A 220 -2.61 7.05 -17.96
N LEU A 221 -2.48 6.30 -19.05
CA LEU A 221 -3.58 6.02 -19.98
C LEU A 221 -4.75 5.35 -19.27
N VAL A 222 -4.50 4.26 -18.52
CA VAL A 222 -5.55 3.55 -17.78
C VAL A 222 -6.15 4.44 -16.69
N SER A 223 -5.33 5.22 -15.99
CA SER A 223 -5.80 6.13 -14.94
C SER A 223 -6.69 7.25 -15.48
N MET A 224 -6.42 7.75 -16.70
CA MET A 224 -7.18 8.81 -17.34
C MET A 224 -8.43 8.32 -18.08
N LEU A 225 -8.36 7.11 -18.69
CA LEU A 225 -9.46 6.57 -19.50
C LEU A 225 -10.60 6.04 -18.63
N ILE A 226 -10.29 5.45 -17.47
CA ILE A 226 -11.28 4.80 -16.62
C ILE A 226 -11.59 5.71 -15.42
N CYS A 227 -12.75 6.37 -15.39
CA CYS A 227 -13.25 7.16 -14.25
C CYS A 227 -12.13 7.99 -13.56
N PRO A 228 -11.58 9.02 -14.20
CA PRO A 228 -10.46 9.77 -13.62
C PRO A 228 -10.86 10.41 -12.29
N VAL A 229 -10.09 10.15 -11.25
CA VAL A 229 -10.24 10.79 -9.93
C VAL A 229 -9.23 11.91 -9.84
N TRP A 230 -9.73 13.15 -9.84
CA TRP A 230 -8.88 14.33 -9.77
C TRP A 230 -8.60 14.73 -8.32
N ALA A 231 -7.34 14.85 -7.95
CA ALA A 231 -6.92 15.24 -6.61
C ALA A 231 -7.50 16.59 -6.16
N GLY A 232 -7.66 17.55 -7.08
CA GLY A 232 -8.24 18.85 -6.80
C GLY A 232 -9.71 18.78 -6.43
N LYS A 233 -10.49 17.89 -7.08
CA LYS A 233 -11.90 17.68 -6.71
C LYS A 233 -12.02 17.04 -5.34
N ASP A 234 -11.22 16.00 -5.06
CA ASP A 234 -11.24 15.35 -3.75
C ASP A 234 -10.81 16.29 -2.64
N LEU A 235 -9.84 17.19 -2.90
CA LEU A 235 -9.44 18.23 -1.95
C LEU A 235 -10.58 19.22 -1.70
N HIS A 236 -11.27 19.69 -2.75
CA HIS A 236 -12.40 20.59 -2.61
C HIS A 236 -13.54 19.98 -1.80
N ASP A 237 -13.90 18.73 -2.12
CA ASP A 237 -14.93 17.99 -1.38
C ASP A 237 -14.52 17.74 0.08
N LEU A 238 -13.23 17.54 0.34
CA LEU A 238 -12.69 17.38 1.70
C LEU A 238 -12.79 18.68 2.49
N ILE A 239 -12.41 19.80 1.89
CA ILE A 239 -12.46 21.12 2.53
C ILE A 239 -13.91 21.47 2.87
N ILE A 240 -14.86 21.27 1.95
CA ILE A 240 -16.30 21.52 2.20
C ILE A 240 -16.76 20.70 3.41
N ARG A 241 -16.51 19.38 3.41
CA ARG A 241 -16.90 18.52 4.54
C ARG A 241 -16.25 18.92 5.86
N ASN A 242 -15.03 19.44 5.81
CA ASN A 242 -14.33 19.91 7.02
C ASN A 242 -14.94 21.24 7.52
N MET A 243 -15.32 22.12 6.62
CA MET A 243 -16.02 23.37 6.97
C MET A 243 -17.40 23.09 7.59
N ASP A 244 -18.18 22.15 7.03
CA ASP A 244 -19.46 21.75 7.59
C ASP A 244 -19.29 21.18 9.02
N LYS A 245 -18.33 20.28 9.21
CA LYS A 245 -18.02 19.73 10.54
C LYS A 245 -17.54 20.78 11.53
N LEU A 246 -16.81 21.78 11.04
CA LEU A 246 -16.37 22.90 11.89
C LEU A 246 -17.57 23.76 12.33
N ALA A 247 -18.48 24.07 11.40
CA ALA A 247 -19.71 24.78 11.71
C ALA A 247 -20.54 24.01 12.74
N ASP A 248 -20.77 22.70 12.51
CA ASP A 248 -21.50 21.83 13.45
C ASP A 248 -20.83 21.79 14.83
N SER A 249 -19.48 21.76 14.89
CA SER A 249 -18.77 21.75 16.19
C SER A 249 -18.84 23.10 16.89
N LEU A 250 -18.90 24.19 16.16
CA LEU A 250 -19.07 25.53 16.70
C LEU A 250 -20.49 25.71 17.26
N ASP A 251 -21.51 25.29 16.52
CA ASP A 251 -22.89 25.30 16.96
C ASP A 251 -23.09 24.44 18.22
N GLY A 252 -22.45 23.25 18.27
CA GLY A 252 -22.42 22.40 19.45
C GLY A 252 -21.76 23.07 20.66
N GLY A 253 -20.63 23.75 20.45
CA GLY A 253 -19.93 24.50 21.50
C GLY A 253 -20.74 25.69 22.03
N ILE A 254 -21.43 26.41 21.15
CA ILE A 254 -22.33 27.52 21.53
C ILE A 254 -23.52 26.99 22.31
N ALA A 255 -24.14 25.91 21.85
CA ALA A 255 -25.26 25.28 22.56
C ALA A 255 -24.83 24.81 23.96
N GLU A 256 -23.66 24.16 24.12
CA GLU A 256 -23.13 23.74 25.40
C GLU A 256 -22.87 24.92 26.35
N TYR A 257 -22.36 26.04 25.80
CA TYR A 257 -22.03 27.20 26.61
C TYR A 257 -23.26 28.00 27.11
N PHE A 258 -24.32 28.09 26.27
CA PHE A 258 -25.52 28.88 26.59
C PHE A 258 -26.67 28.07 27.17
N THR A 259 -26.62 26.75 27.17
CA THR A 259 -27.68 25.89 27.75
C THR A 259 -27.37 25.62 29.21
N ASP A 260 -28.30 26.01 30.07
CA ASP A 260 -28.18 25.78 31.51
C ASP A 260 -28.29 24.27 31.79
N ASN A 261 -27.30 23.70 32.48
CA ASN A 261 -27.13 22.26 32.75
C ASN A 261 -28.30 21.57 33.48
N SER A 262 -29.31 22.34 33.89
CA SER A 262 -30.42 21.84 34.67
C SER A 262 -31.57 21.20 33.88
N ASN A 263 -31.60 21.36 32.54
CA ASN A 263 -32.72 20.95 31.68
C ASN A 263 -32.32 20.18 30.42
N MET A 264 -31.12 19.64 30.35
CA MET A 264 -30.65 18.89 29.16
C MET A 264 -31.05 17.42 29.29
N ASP A 265 -31.79 16.91 28.30
CA ASP A 265 -32.03 15.48 28.15
C ASP A 265 -30.74 14.75 27.79
N ASP A 266 -30.56 13.52 28.29
CA ASP A 266 -29.39 12.64 28.03
C ASP A 266 -29.06 12.47 26.53
N GLN A 267 -30.06 12.68 25.68
CA GLN A 267 -29.95 12.57 24.23
C GLN A 267 -29.27 13.82 23.63
N ASP A 268 -29.67 15.01 24.11
CA ASP A 268 -29.12 16.28 23.68
C ASP A 268 -27.65 16.47 24.09
N GLU A 269 -27.28 16.00 25.28
CA GLU A 269 -25.87 15.98 25.73
C GLU A 269 -25.00 15.09 24.83
N LYS A 270 -25.48 13.92 24.42
CA LYS A 270 -24.77 13.02 23.54
C LYS A 270 -24.58 13.59 22.14
N ASP A 271 -25.60 14.25 21.60
CA ASP A 271 -25.54 14.89 20.29
C ASP A 271 -24.62 16.12 20.29
N CYS A 272 -24.64 16.91 21.35
CA CYS A 272 -23.73 18.03 21.55
C CYS A 272 -22.27 17.56 21.64
N ARG A 273 -21.96 16.52 22.41
CA ARG A 273 -20.64 15.88 22.49
C ARG A 273 -20.17 15.32 21.14
N LYS A 274 -21.08 14.74 20.36
CA LYS A 274 -20.76 14.21 19.03
C LYS A 274 -20.40 15.33 18.06
N LYS A 275 -21.14 16.43 18.08
CA LYS A 275 -20.84 17.63 17.32
C LYS A 275 -19.49 18.23 17.71
N LEU A 276 -19.22 18.37 19.01
CA LEU A 276 -17.97 18.90 19.52
C LEU A 276 -16.73 18.06 19.12
N GLN A 277 -16.90 16.75 18.91
CA GLN A 277 -15.82 15.87 18.42
C GLN A 277 -15.49 16.07 16.93
N GLY A 278 -16.30 16.80 16.18
CA GLY A 278 -16.08 17.07 14.76
C GLY A 278 -14.72 17.71 14.47
N TYR A 279 -14.21 18.59 15.33
CA TYR A 279 -12.92 19.24 15.18
C TYR A 279 -11.74 18.26 15.17
N LYS A 280 -11.83 17.12 15.89
CA LYS A 280 -10.80 16.08 15.91
C LYS A 280 -10.65 15.43 14.54
N CYS A 281 -11.75 15.24 13.82
CA CYS A 281 -11.73 14.73 12.45
C CYS A 281 -10.99 15.70 11.52
N ILE A 282 -11.16 17.01 11.70
CA ILE A 282 -10.51 18.03 10.90
C ILE A 282 -9.00 18.04 11.14
N LEU A 283 -8.56 17.97 12.41
CA LEU A 283 -7.14 17.85 12.74
C LEU A 283 -6.49 16.59 12.12
N ASN A 284 -7.21 15.48 12.12
CA ASN A 284 -6.73 14.23 11.53
C ASN A 284 -6.72 14.26 9.99
N SER A 285 -7.54 15.11 9.35
CA SER A 285 -7.59 15.24 7.88
C SER A 285 -6.42 16.01 7.30
N LYS A 286 -5.68 16.79 8.12
CA LYS A 286 -4.57 17.64 7.68
C LYS A 286 -3.51 16.90 6.86
N ALA A 287 -3.15 15.69 7.27
CA ALA A 287 -2.19 14.87 6.52
C ALA A 287 -2.70 14.50 5.12
N THR A 288 -4.00 14.27 4.99
CA THR A 288 -4.65 13.97 3.70
C THR A 288 -4.73 15.23 2.84
N GLU A 289 -5.09 16.36 3.41
CA GLU A 289 -5.10 17.67 2.74
C GLU A 289 -3.70 18.01 2.19
N ASP A 290 -2.66 17.92 3.02
CA ASP A 290 -1.28 18.16 2.62
C ASP A 290 -0.84 17.24 1.47
N SER A 291 -1.29 15.99 1.46
CA SER A 291 -0.99 15.05 0.39
C SER A 291 -1.69 15.41 -0.93
N LEU A 292 -2.94 15.86 -0.87
CA LEU A 292 -3.72 16.27 -2.04
C LEU A 292 -3.23 17.61 -2.62
N VAL A 293 -2.91 18.59 -1.77
CA VAL A 293 -2.31 19.88 -2.17
C VAL A 293 -0.98 19.68 -2.88
N LYS A 294 -0.17 18.73 -2.40
CA LYS A 294 1.14 18.42 -2.99
C LYS A 294 1.04 17.96 -4.44
N VAL A 295 -0.04 17.27 -4.78
CA VAL A 295 -0.24 16.60 -6.05
C VAL A 295 -0.93 17.52 -7.07
N ASP A 296 -1.72 18.49 -6.63
CA ASP A 296 -2.38 19.45 -7.53
C ASP A 296 -1.65 20.78 -7.54
N PRO A 297 -0.96 21.14 -8.66
CA PRO A 297 -0.23 22.40 -8.76
C PRO A 297 -1.14 23.64 -8.72
N ARG A 298 -2.44 23.52 -8.98
CA ARG A 298 -3.39 24.63 -8.94
C ARG A 298 -3.73 25.05 -7.51
N THR A 299 -3.69 24.13 -6.57
CA THR A 299 -3.93 24.38 -5.14
C THR A 299 -2.77 25.10 -4.46
N LYS A 300 -1.56 25.03 -5.03
CA LYS A 300 -0.40 25.82 -4.55
C LYS A 300 -0.64 27.33 -4.62
N LEU A 301 -1.38 27.79 -5.60
CA LEU A 301 -1.75 29.21 -5.73
C LEU A 301 -2.75 29.64 -4.67
N LEU A 302 -3.64 28.75 -4.22
CA LEU A 302 -4.61 29.02 -3.16
C LEU A 302 -3.97 29.00 -1.76
N SER A 303 -3.02 28.12 -1.50
CA SER A 303 -2.33 28.03 -0.19
C SER A 303 -1.30 29.13 0.03
N MET A 304 -0.85 29.83 -1.03
CA MET A 304 0.07 30.97 -0.91
C MET A 304 -0.63 32.29 -0.59
N ASN A 305 -1.97 32.34 -0.65
CA ASN A 305 -2.75 33.57 -0.41
C ASN A 305 -3.43 33.62 0.96
N PHE A 306 -3.21 32.65 1.85
CA PHE A 306 -3.62 32.75 3.25
C PHE A 306 -2.37 32.85 4.14
N PRO A 307 -2.20 33.99 4.84
CA PRO A 307 -1.13 34.18 5.79
C PRO A 307 -1.24 33.28 7.01
#